data_e96fccd7be56ff8f9e4bbd0899af9211
#
_entry.id   e96fccd7be56ff8f9e4bbd0899af9211
#
_cell.length_a   1.000
_cell.length_b   1.000
_cell.length_c   1.000
_cell.angle_alpha   90.00
_cell.angle_beta   90.00
_cell.angle_gamma   90.00
#
_symmetry.space_group_name_H-M   'P 1'
#
loop_
_entity.id
_entity.type
_entity.pdbx_description
1 polymer ?
#
loop_
_entity_poly.entity_id
_entity_poly.type
_entity_poly.pdbx_seq_one_letter_code
_entity_poly.pdbx_strand_id
1 'polypeptide(L)'
;MEKEQKEILCKYKNIIYKIFGEEIQEISNSSSIGPMGQFQITFFYKPTKFYITLDADRGLFSLNMEDEVKDWNTLYRIKRFDNEMTEDCLEKALIILKQVLEKNNFPMYKSENNKLYKKQNGAYRRIKDIYDELLDD
;
A
#
# COMPACT_ATOMS: atom_id res chain seq x y z
N MET A 1 8.70 0.32 -26.96
CA MET A 1 8.17 1.19 -25.91
C MET A 1 7.13 0.48 -25.06
N GLU A 2 5.97 0.11 -25.63
CA GLU A 2 4.95 -0.62 -24.87
C GLU A 2 5.45 -1.95 -24.31
N LYS A 3 6.26 -2.67 -25.09
CA LYS A 3 6.83 -3.94 -24.66
C LYS A 3 7.75 -3.78 -23.45
N GLU A 4 8.59 -2.75 -23.45
CA GLU A 4 9.49 -2.46 -22.34
C GLU A 4 8.72 -2.08 -21.09
N GLN A 5 7.65 -1.30 -21.22
CA GLN A 5 6.79 -0.91 -20.11
C GLN A 5 6.08 -2.11 -19.49
N LYS A 6 5.61 -3.03 -20.34
CA LYS A 6 4.98 -4.27 -19.85
C LYS A 6 5.98 -5.16 -19.12
N GLU A 7 7.22 -5.21 -19.59
CA GLU A 7 8.28 -5.97 -18.92
C GLU A 7 8.60 -5.40 -17.55
N ILE A 8 8.63 -4.07 -17.44
CA ILE A 8 8.87 -3.39 -16.16
C ILE A 8 7.72 -3.68 -15.17
N LEU A 9 6.48 -3.55 -15.63
CA LEU A 9 5.31 -3.86 -14.78
C LEU A 9 5.34 -5.33 -14.34
N CYS A 10 5.71 -6.22 -15.23
CA CYS A 10 5.83 -7.64 -14.93
C CYS A 10 6.90 -7.90 -13.85
N LYS A 11 8.02 -7.20 -13.91
CA LYS A 11 9.07 -7.30 -12.89
C LYS A 11 8.56 -6.88 -11.51
N TYR A 12 7.80 -5.78 -11.44
CA TYR A 12 7.23 -5.31 -10.18
C TYR A 12 6.22 -6.30 -9.63
N LYS A 13 5.36 -6.86 -10.47
CA LYS A 13 4.42 -7.90 -10.07
C LYS A 13 5.15 -9.13 -9.55
N ASN A 14 6.22 -9.54 -10.22
CA ASN A 14 7.01 -10.70 -9.80
C ASN A 14 7.62 -10.50 -8.41
N ILE A 15 8.05 -9.29 -8.09
CA ILE A 15 8.56 -8.95 -6.76
C ILE A 15 7.45 -9.11 -5.72
N ILE A 16 6.25 -8.62 -6.02
CA ILE A 16 5.10 -8.75 -5.13
C ILE A 16 4.80 -10.24 -4.88
N TYR A 17 4.72 -11.06 -5.93
CA TYR A 17 4.44 -12.48 -5.80
C TYR A 17 5.57 -13.24 -5.10
N LYS A 18 6.82 -12.85 -5.31
CA LYS A 18 7.97 -13.44 -4.62
C LYS A 18 7.85 -13.30 -3.10
N ILE A 19 7.36 -12.15 -2.64
CA ILE A 19 7.27 -11.86 -1.21
C ILE A 19 6.02 -12.45 -0.59
N PHE A 20 4.87 -12.34 -1.25
CA PHE A 20 3.58 -12.76 -0.70
C PHE A 20 3.12 -14.13 -1.15
N GLY A 21 3.57 -14.61 -2.31
CA GLY A 21 3.19 -15.93 -2.82
C GLY A 21 1.69 -16.08 -2.98
N GLU A 22 1.16 -17.16 -2.43
CA GLU A 22 -0.27 -17.49 -2.54
C GLU A 22 -1.17 -16.71 -1.59
N GLU A 23 -0.58 -15.88 -0.72
CA GLU A 23 -1.35 -15.08 0.24
C GLU A 23 -2.11 -13.94 -0.42
N ILE A 24 -1.82 -13.63 -1.68
CA ILE A 24 -2.45 -12.51 -2.39
C ILE A 24 -3.18 -12.97 -3.63
N GLN A 25 -4.15 -12.13 -4.03
CA GLN A 25 -4.87 -12.27 -5.27
C GLN A 25 -4.79 -10.92 -6.00
N GLU A 26 -4.40 -10.94 -7.26
CA GLU A 26 -4.37 -9.73 -8.08
C GLU A 26 -5.80 -9.25 -8.33
N ILE A 27 -6.06 -7.97 -8.10
CA ILE A 27 -7.38 -7.36 -8.30
C ILE A 27 -7.39 -6.54 -9.59
N SER A 28 -6.43 -5.63 -9.73
CA SER A 28 -6.34 -4.78 -10.91
C SER A 28 -4.92 -4.28 -11.07
N ASN A 29 -4.60 -3.86 -12.28
CA ASN A 29 -3.32 -3.23 -12.57
C ASN A 29 -3.44 -2.33 -13.79
N SER A 30 -2.54 -1.36 -13.88
CA SER A 30 -2.39 -0.55 -15.07
C SER A 30 -1.90 -1.41 -16.23
N SER A 31 -2.40 -1.13 -17.44
CA SER A 31 -1.96 -1.83 -18.64
C SER A 31 -0.63 -1.28 -19.19
N SER A 32 -0.27 -0.07 -18.79
CA SER A 32 0.96 0.59 -19.20
C SER A 32 1.39 1.61 -18.16
N ILE A 33 2.63 2.09 -18.29
CA ILE A 33 3.17 3.16 -17.46
C ILE A 33 2.92 4.47 -18.17
N GLY A 34 2.34 5.44 -17.44
CA GLY A 34 2.05 6.76 -17.97
C GLY A 34 3.30 7.62 -18.19
N PRO A 35 3.15 8.80 -18.82
CA PRO A 35 4.29 9.66 -19.20
C PRO A 35 5.10 10.19 -18.02
N MET A 36 4.50 10.25 -16.82
CA MET A 36 5.20 10.65 -15.59
C MET A 36 5.57 9.45 -14.73
N GLY A 37 5.59 8.26 -15.30
CA GLY A 37 5.87 7.04 -14.56
C GLY A 37 4.69 6.52 -13.74
N GLN A 38 3.46 7.00 -14.01
CA GLN A 38 2.28 6.61 -13.23
C GLN A 38 1.83 5.19 -13.57
N PHE A 39 1.62 4.40 -12.55
CA PHE A 39 0.93 3.12 -12.67
C PHE A 39 0.40 2.70 -11.30
N GLN A 40 -0.54 1.76 -11.31
CA GLN A 40 -1.11 1.19 -10.11
C GLN A 40 -1.20 -0.32 -10.23
N ILE A 41 -0.94 -1.01 -9.14
CA ILE A 41 -1.16 -2.45 -9.00
C ILE A 41 -1.89 -2.65 -7.69
N THR A 42 -3.08 -3.26 -7.74
CA THR A 42 -3.87 -3.56 -6.55
C THR A 42 -3.97 -5.06 -6.38
N PHE A 43 -3.71 -5.53 -5.17
CA PHE A 43 -3.86 -6.93 -4.82
C PHE A 43 -4.56 -7.07 -3.46
N PHE A 44 -5.19 -8.21 -3.24
CA PHE A 44 -5.90 -8.52 -2.01
C PHE A 44 -5.06 -9.46 -1.14
N TYR A 45 -4.76 -9.02 0.08
CA TYR A 45 -4.05 -9.83 1.05
C TYR A 45 -5.06 -10.67 1.83
N LYS A 46 -5.10 -11.97 1.56
CA LYS A 46 -6.14 -12.89 2.05
C LYS A 46 -6.14 -13.09 3.56
N PRO A 47 -4.97 -13.24 4.24
CA PRO A 47 -4.98 -13.60 5.67
C PRO A 47 -5.76 -12.64 6.56
N THR A 48 -5.65 -11.33 6.32
CA THR A 48 -6.33 -10.32 7.14
C THR A 48 -7.26 -9.42 6.33
N LYS A 49 -7.44 -9.74 5.05
CA LYS A 49 -8.44 -9.12 4.16
C LYS A 49 -8.23 -7.64 3.93
N PHE A 50 -7.02 -7.28 3.51
CA PHE A 50 -6.70 -5.92 3.10
C PHE A 50 -6.53 -5.83 1.59
N TYR A 51 -7.05 -4.76 1.00
CA TYR A 51 -6.72 -4.36 -0.37
C TYR A 51 -5.50 -3.48 -0.31
N ILE A 52 -4.46 -3.85 -1.06
CA ILE A 52 -3.19 -3.14 -1.09
C ILE A 52 -3.00 -2.56 -2.49
N THR A 53 -2.75 -1.26 -2.58
CA THR A 53 -2.47 -0.60 -3.86
C THR A 53 -1.06 -0.04 -3.85
N LEU A 54 -0.25 -0.55 -4.77
CA LEU A 54 1.02 0.08 -5.13
C LEU A 54 0.70 1.18 -6.12
N ASP A 55 0.97 2.42 -5.75
CA ASP A 55 0.68 3.60 -6.56
C ASP A 55 1.99 4.33 -6.83
N ALA A 56 2.41 4.34 -8.08
CA ALA A 56 3.66 4.97 -8.50
C ALA A 56 3.39 6.23 -9.32
N ASP A 57 4.16 7.27 -9.05
CA ASP A 57 4.05 8.55 -9.76
C ASP A 57 5.37 9.30 -9.62
N ARG A 58 5.90 9.80 -10.72
CA ARG A 58 7.09 10.67 -10.75
C ARG A 58 8.31 10.06 -10.05
N GLY A 59 8.51 8.76 -10.22
CA GLY A 59 9.66 8.07 -9.67
C GLY A 59 9.57 7.73 -8.19
N LEU A 60 8.41 7.96 -7.57
CA LEU A 60 8.13 7.61 -6.18
C LEU A 60 6.94 6.66 -6.11
N PHE A 61 6.78 5.97 -5.00
CA PHE A 61 5.61 5.11 -4.83
C PHE A 61 5.05 5.18 -3.42
N SER A 62 3.79 4.77 -3.29
CA SER A 62 3.14 4.56 -2.02
C SER A 62 2.51 3.16 -1.98
N LEU A 63 2.32 2.64 -0.80
CA LEU A 63 1.60 1.40 -0.56
C LEU A 63 0.42 1.73 0.33
N ASN A 64 -0.77 1.70 -0.25
CA ASN A 64 -2.01 2.09 0.40
C ASN A 64 -2.79 0.86 0.80
N MET A 65 -3.37 0.87 2.00
CA MET A 65 -4.14 -0.23 2.55
C MET A 65 -5.59 0.20 2.76
N GLU A 66 -6.52 -0.67 2.40
CA GLU A 66 -7.95 -0.45 2.61
C GLU A 66 -8.57 -1.75 3.08
N ASP A 67 -9.38 -1.70 4.13
CA ASP A 67 -10.07 -2.91 4.60
C ASP A 67 -11.44 -3.06 3.93
N GLU A 68 -12.19 -4.08 4.32
CA GLU A 68 -13.47 -4.40 3.69
C GLU A 68 -14.56 -3.35 3.95
N VAL A 69 -14.44 -2.58 5.01
CA VAL A 69 -15.37 -1.47 5.30
C VAL A 69 -14.84 -0.13 4.78
N LYS A 70 -13.76 -0.19 3.97
CA LYS A 70 -13.14 0.95 3.29
C LYS A 70 -12.44 1.94 4.22
N ASP A 71 -12.07 1.52 5.40
CA ASP A 71 -11.12 2.26 6.21
C ASP A 71 -9.75 2.13 5.56
N TRP A 72 -8.90 3.10 5.75
CA TRP A 72 -7.64 3.22 5.00
C TRP A 72 -6.46 3.58 5.90
N ASN A 73 -5.28 3.27 5.42
CA ASN A 73 -4.01 3.76 5.95
C ASN A 73 -2.95 3.59 4.85
N THR A 74 -1.76 4.11 5.08
CA THR A 74 -0.63 3.92 4.19
C THR A 74 0.55 3.36 4.97
N LEU A 75 1.38 2.57 4.30
CA LEU A 75 2.52 1.96 4.97
C LEU A 75 3.47 3.01 5.55
N TYR A 76 3.68 4.11 4.84
CA TYR A 76 4.60 5.15 5.27
C TYR A 76 4.20 5.80 6.60
N ARG A 77 2.91 5.80 6.94
CA ARG A 77 2.43 6.28 8.25
C ARG A 77 2.70 5.30 9.38
N ILE A 78 2.83 4.03 9.03
CA ILE A 78 3.06 2.97 10.01
C ILE A 78 4.55 2.76 10.22
N LYS A 79 5.30 2.75 9.12
CA LYS A 79 6.74 2.54 9.14
C LYS A 79 7.40 3.24 7.96
N ARG A 80 8.47 3.97 8.20
CA ARG A 80 9.18 4.68 7.15
C ARG A 80 10.01 3.74 6.30
N PHE A 81 10.13 4.07 5.03
CA PHE A 81 10.91 3.30 4.07
C PHE A 81 11.34 4.20 2.93
N ASP A 82 12.33 3.76 2.15
CA ASP A 82 12.76 4.46 0.96
C ASP A 82 11.76 4.18 -0.17
N ASN A 83 11.14 5.23 -0.69
CA ASN A 83 10.05 5.09 -1.66
C ASN A 83 10.42 5.49 -3.09
N GLU A 84 11.69 5.45 -3.44
CA GLU A 84 12.07 5.56 -4.85
C GLU A 84 11.55 4.35 -5.62
N MET A 85 10.98 4.58 -6.81
CA MET A 85 10.41 3.49 -7.60
C MET A 85 11.50 2.71 -8.31
N THR A 86 12.18 1.87 -7.55
CA THR A 86 13.18 0.93 -8.03
C THR A 86 12.81 -0.47 -7.54
N GLU A 87 13.33 -1.50 -8.19
CA GLU A 87 13.07 -2.87 -7.77
C GLU A 87 13.56 -3.12 -6.35
N ASP A 88 14.74 -2.61 -6.01
CA ASP A 88 15.33 -2.79 -4.68
C ASP A 88 14.51 -2.12 -3.58
N CYS A 89 14.11 -0.87 -3.78
CA CYS A 89 13.30 -0.15 -2.80
C CYS A 89 11.92 -0.77 -2.65
N LEU A 90 11.32 -1.22 -3.76
CA LEU A 90 10.03 -1.89 -3.71
C LEU A 90 10.13 -3.21 -2.93
N GLU A 91 11.13 -4.01 -3.18
CA GLU A 91 11.31 -5.27 -2.48
C GLU A 91 11.43 -5.05 -0.97
N LYS A 92 12.26 -4.10 -0.55
CA LYS A 92 12.43 -3.77 0.87
C LYS A 92 11.14 -3.27 1.49
N ALA A 93 10.40 -2.41 0.80
CA ALA A 93 9.13 -1.88 1.29
C ALA A 93 8.08 -2.98 1.43
N LEU A 94 8.02 -3.92 0.48
CA LEU A 94 7.07 -5.03 0.53
C LEU A 94 7.40 -6.01 1.67
N ILE A 95 8.66 -6.20 1.99
CA ILE A 95 9.06 -6.99 3.16
C ILE A 95 8.55 -6.34 4.44
N ILE A 96 8.71 -5.02 4.55
CA ILE A 96 8.18 -4.25 5.68
C ILE A 96 6.66 -4.37 5.75
N LEU A 97 5.98 -4.22 4.60
CA LEU A 97 4.53 -4.35 4.52
C LEU A 97 4.06 -5.72 5.01
N LYS A 98 4.72 -6.78 4.58
CA LYS A 98 4.37 -8.13 5.01
C LYS A 98 4.48 -8.28 6.51
N GLN A 99 5.54 -7.77 7.12
CA GLN A 99 5.72 -7.81 8.57
C GLN A 99 4.62 -7.03 9.29
N VAL A 100 4.26 -5.86 8.78
CA VAL A 100 3.19 -5.02 9.34
C VAL A 100 1.84 -5.75 9.26
N LEU A 101 1.54 -6.35 8.11
CA LEU A 101 0.29 -7.08 7.90
C LEU A 101 0.21 -8.33 8.80
N GLU A 102 1.32 -9.03 8.97
CA GLU A 102 1.36 -10.23 9.83
C GLU A 102 1.12 -9.89 11.30
N LYS A 103 1.70 -8.81 11.78
CA LYS A 103 1.46 -8.34 13.15
C LYS A 103 0.05 -7.81 13.32
N ASN A 104 -0.51 -7.24 12.28
CA ASN A 104 -1.87 -6.70 12.26
C ASN A 104 -2.19 -5.79 13.46
N ASN A 105 -1.24 -4.94 13.82
CA ASN A 105 -1.35 -4.03 14.95
C ASN A 105 -1.05 -2.60 14.52
N PHE A 106 -1.96 -2.04 13.73
CA PHE A 106 -1.86 -0.67 13.24
C PHE A 106 -3.26 -0.07 13.12
N PRO A 107 -3.37 1.26 13.21
CA PRO A 107 -4.67 1.89 13.10
C PRO A 107 -5.15 1.98 11.66
N MET A 108 -6.45 2.07 11.48
CA MET A 108 -7.09 2.41 10.21
C MET A 108 -7.90 3.69 10.41
N TYR A 109 -8.15 4.40 9.33
CA TYR A 109 -8.80 5.71 9.37
C TYR A 109 -10.05 5.72 8.50
N LYS A 110 -11.02 6.54 8.87
CA LYS A 110 -12.17 6.83 8.00
C LYS A 110 -12.53 8.29 8.10
N SER A 111 -13.10 8.82 7.02
CA SER A 111 -13.69 10.16 6.97
C SER A 111 -15.20 10.02 6.87
N GLU A 112 -15.93 10.71 7.73
CA GLU A 112 -17.40 10.67 7.74
C GLU A 112 -17.92 12.02 8.21
N ASN A 113 -18.82 12.63 7.43
CA ASN A 113 -19.40 13.95 7.75
C ASN A 113 -18.31 15.01 8.03
N ASN A 114 -17.28 15.04 7.22
CA ASN A 114 -16.12 15.97 7.32
C ASN A 114 -15.32 15.79 8.63
N LYS A 115 -15.46 14.64 9.28
CA LYS A 115 -14.73 14.32 10.50
C LYS A 115 -13.84 13.11 10.25
N LEU A 116 -12.67 13.11 10.87
CA LEU A 116 -11.70 12.03 10.73
C LEU A 116 -11.73 11.15 11.99
N TYR A 117 -11.76 9.85 11.79
CA TYR A 117 -11.78 8.86 12.86
C TYR A 117 -10.62 7.88 12.69
N LYS A 118 -10.07 7.49 13.82
CA LYS A 118 -9.03 6.46 13.89
C LYS A 118 -9.64 5.22 14.54
N LYS A 119 -9.48 4.08 13.90
CA LYS A 119 -9.89 2.78 14.44
C LYS A 119 -8.65 2.03 14.90
N GLN A 120 -8.65 1.63 16.15
CA GLN A 120 -7.60 0.78 16.71
C GLN A 120 -8.22 -0.14 17.74
N ASN A 121 -7.86 -1.43 17.70
CA ASN A 121 -8.43 -2.44 18.62
C ASN A 121 -9.97 -2.52 18.51
N GLY A 122 -10.51 -2.32 17.32
CA GLY A 122 -11.94 -2.44 17.06
C GLY A 122 -12.79 -1.24 17.41
N ALA A 123 -12.21 -0.16 17.93
CA ALA A 123 -12.96 1.02 18.36
C ALA A 123 -12.52 2.26 17.59
N TYR A 124 -13.50 3.11 17.24
CA TYR A 124 -13.24 4.38 16.56
C TYR A 124 -13.10 5.52 17.57
N ARG A 125 -12.17 6.41 17.28
CA ARG A 125 -11.94 7.63 18.05
C ARG A 125 -11.77 8.79 17.07
N ARG A 126 -12.48 9.89 17.33
CA ARG A 126 -12.33 11.09 16.51
C ARG A 126 -10.95 11.70 16.73
N ILE A 127 -10.31 12.09 15.62
CA ILE A 127 -9.02 12.80 15.66
C ILE A 127 -9.14 14.11 14.87
N LYS A 128 -8.29 15.07 15.21
CA LYS A 128 -8.28 16.39 14.56
C LYS A 128 -7.72 16.33 13.16
N ASP A 129 -6.54 15.74 13.03
CA ASP A 129 -5.75 15.75 11.82
C ASP A 129 -4.94 14.47 11.79
N ILE A 130 -4.83 13.89 10.59
CA ILE A 130 -4.03 12.69 10.41
C ILE A 130 -2.55 12.95 10.69
N TYR A 131 -2.07 14.17 10.51
CA TYR A 131 -0.67 14.52 10.79
C TYR A 131 -0.33 14.44 12.26
N ASP A 132 -1.32 14.64 13.14
CA ASP A 132 -1.13 14.50 14.59
C ASP A 132 -0.94 13.05 15.03
N GLU A 133 -1.26 12.11 14.12
CA GLU A 133 -1.18 10.68 14.37
C GLU A 133 0.02 10.03 13.68
N LEU A 134 0.93 10.81 13.10
CA LEU A 134 2.14 10.26 12.51
C LEU A 134 3.01 9.65 13.59
N LEU A 135 3.63 8.53 13.27
CA LEU A 135 4.51 7.84 14.20
C LEU A 135 5.79 8.64 14.41
N ASP A 136 6.20 8.73 15.64
CA ASP A 136 7.53 9.21 15.98
C ASP A 136 8.52 8.07 15.74
N ASP A 137 9.48 8.32 14.89
CA ASP A 137 10.53 7.34 14.60
C ASP A 137 11.70 7.47 15.55
#